data_050492e2cc0a9586f3626547484d7b52
#
_entry.id   050492e2cc0a9586f3626547484d7b52
#
_cell.length_a   1.000
_cell.length_b   1.000
_cell.length_c   1.000
_cell.angle_alpha   90.00
_cell.angle_beta   90.00
_cell.angle_gamma   90.00
#
_symmetry.space_group_name_H-M   'P 1'
#
loop_
_entity.id
_entity.type
_entity.pdbx_description
1 polymer ?
#
loop_
_entity_poly.entity_id
_entity_poly.type
_entity_poly.pdbx_seq_one_letter_code
_entity_poly.pdbx_strand_id
1 'polypeptide(L)'
;DIENYKLLERVSKVNQSPIGKTPRSNPATYTSVFTDIRELFANVTQAKVLGFNASRFSFNVSGGRCEKCKGEGYIKVEMQFLPDVYVLCEACGGKRYNDATLSIYYKDKNIADVLNMSIDDAYEFFDNIPKIKNKLGILKDIGLGYIKLGQNATTLSGGEAQRIKLAKELITPPNKKTLYLFDEPSRGLHPDDIKKLLHVINRLIDSGH
;
A
#
# COMPACT_ATOMS: atom_id res chain seq x y z
N ASP A 1 31.39 -15.16 -13.86
CA ASP A 1 31.56 -13.70 -13.94
C ASP A 1 30.42 -13.13 -14.79
N ILE A 2 29.94 -11.94 -14.41
CA ILE A 2 28.93 -11.20 -15.17
C ILE A 2 29.65 -10.22 -16.08
N GLU A 3 29.52 -10.38 -17.38
CA GLU A 3 30.06 -9.42 -18.36
C GLU A 3 29.27 -8.10 -18.28
N ASN A 4 29.97 -6.99 -18.44
CA ASN A 4 29.35 -5.65 -18.43
C ASN A 4 28.66 -5.23 -17.10
N TYR A 5 28.99 -5.85 -15.97
CA TYR A 5 28.40 -5.50 -14.67
C TYR A 5 28.57 -3.99 -14.29
N LYS A 6 29.56 -3.32 -14.88
CA LYS A 6 29.83 -1.88 -14.69
C LYS A 6 28.72 -0.98 -15.29
N LEU A 7 27.87 -1.52 -16.13
CA LEU A 7 26.70 -0.81 -16.67
C LEU A 7 25.53 -0.76 -15.68
N LEU A 8 25.58 -1.62 -14.65
CA LEU A 8 24.57 -1.69 -13.60
C LEU A 8 24.99 -0.82 -12.41
N GLU A 9 24.09 0.05 -12.00
CA GLU A 9 24.34 1.00 -10.90
C GLU A 9 23.65 0.56 -9.60
N ARG A 10 22.67 -0.35 -9.69
CA ARG A 10 21.88 -0.83 -8.55
C ARG A 10 21.49 -2.30 -8.76
N VAL A 11 21.39 -3.04 -7.66
CA VAL A 11 20.77 -4.35 -7.59
C VAL A 11 19.57 -4.30 -6.66
N SER A 12 18.41 -4.73 -7.11
CA SER A 12 17.18 -4.81 -6.34
C SER A 12 16.69 -6.26 -6.25
N LYS A 13 16.61 -6.79 -5.04
CA LYS A 13 16.07 -8.14 -4.80
C LYS A 13 14.58 -8.06 -4.47
N VAL A 14 13.76 -8.58 -5.36
CA VAL A 14 12.29 -8.65 -5.19
C VAL A 14 11.92 -10.07 -4.75
N ASN A 15 11.90 -10.26 -3.45
CA ASN A 15 11.62 -11.55 -2.80
C ASN A 15 10.24 -11.57 -2.13
N GLN A 16 9.85 -12.74 -1.63
CA GLN A 16 8.56 -12.99 -0.97
C GLN A 16 8.52 -12.58 0.51
N SER A 17 9.55 -11.90 1.04
CA SER A 17 9.51 -11.39 2.42
C SER A 17 8.41 -10.35 2.60
N PRO A 18 7.80 -10.24 3.80
CA PRO A 18 6.74 -9.27 4.07
C PRO A 18 7.17 -7.82 3.74
N ILE A 19 6.23 -6.98 3.31
CA ILE A 19 6.44 -5.55 3.08
C ILE A 19 6.50 -4.72 4.36
N GLY A 20 6.29 -5.36 5.51
CA GLY A 20 6.38 -4.78 6.84
C GLY A 20 6.05 -5.79 7.92
N LYS A 21 6.43 -5.47 9.16
CA LYS A 21 6.28 -6.36 10.31
C LYS A 21 5.15 -5.96 11.28
N THR A 22 4.48 -4.85 11.01
CA THR A 22 3.45 -4.30 11.90
C THR A 22 2.12 -4.08 11.16
N PRO A 23 0.99 -4.03 11.86
CA PRO A 23 -0.32 -3.72 11.28
C PRO A 23 -0.40 -2.36 10.56
N ARG A 24 0.57 -1.46 10.79
CA ARG A 24 0.64 -0.15 10.12
C ARG A 24 1.16 -0.22 8.69
N SER A 25 1.88 -1.29 8.35
CA SER A 25 2.34 -1.52 6.98
C SER A 25 1.21 -2.12 6.16
N ASN A 26 0.91 -1.53 5.01
CA ASN A 26 -0.13 -1.97 4.09
C ASN A 26 0.23 -1.59 2.65
N PRO A 27 -0.47 -2.11 1.63
CA PRO A 27 -0.21 -1.80 0.23
C PRO A 27 -0.18 -0.30 -0.07
N ALA A 28 -1.15 0.47 0.44
CA ALA A 28 -1.25 1.90 0.16
C ALA A 28 -0.08 2.71 0.72
N THR A 29 0.41 2.37 1.92
CA THR A 29 1.57 3.05 2.52
C THR A 29 2.87 2.65 1.83
N TYR A 30 3.03 1.37 1.53
CA TYR A 30 4.26 0.86 0.91
C TYR A 30 4.50 1.42 -0.50
N THR A 31 3.44 1.58 -1.28
CA THR A 31 3.48 2.12 -2.65
C THR A 31 3.37 3.64 -2.72
N SER A 32 3.27 4.31 -1.57
CA SER A 32 3.08 5.77 -1.46
C SER A 32 1.78 6.30 -2.09
N VAL A 33 0.83 5.44 -2.45
CA VAL A 33 -0.53 5.84 -2.86
C VAL A 33 -1.22 6.58 -1.72
N PHE A 34 -1.02 6.13 -0.48
CA PHE A 34 -1.64 6.74 0.70
C PHE A 34 -1.20 8.18 0.94
N THR A 35 -0.02 8.58 0.49
CA THR A 35 0.43 9.98 0.58
C THR A 35 -0.48 10.89 -0.24
N ASP A 36 -0.78 10.51 -1.48
CA ASP A 36 -1.65 11.28 -2.36
C ASP A 36 -3.10 11.30 -1.87
N ILE A 37 -3.57 10.17 -1.31
CA ILE A 37 -4.90 10.09 -0.69
C ILE A 37 -5.01 11.06 0.49
N ARG A 38 -4.01 11.11 1.38
CA ARG A 38 -3.99 12.05 2.51
C ARG A 38 -3.97 13.52 2.07
N GLU A 39 -3.21 13.84 1.02
CA GLU A 39 -3.20 15.16 0.41
C GLU A 39 -4.59 15.53 -0.14
N LEU A 40 -5.25 14.60 -0.82
CA LEU A 40 -6.61 14.79 -1.31
C LEU A 40 -7.58 15.12 -0.17
N PHE A 41 -7.59 14.32 0.89
CA PHE A 41 -8.47 14.55 2.05
C PHE A 41 -8.18 15.87 2.76
N ALA A 42 -6.93 16.29 2.86
CA ALA A 42 -6.57 17.60 3.41
C ALA A 42 -7.06 18.77 2.55
N ASN A 43 -7.28 18.54 1.25
CA ASN A 43 -7.78 19.56 0.31
C ASN A 43 -9.31 19.63 0.22
N VAL A 44 -10.04 18.73 0.87
CA VAL A 44 -11.51 18.81 0.99
C VAL A 44 -11.88 20.08 1.78
N THR A 45 -12.93 20.78 1.33
CA THR A 45 -13.37 22.05 1.94
C THR A 45 -13.55 21.95 3.45
N GLN A 46 -14.21 20.88 3.93
CA GLN A 46 -14.44 20.65 5.35
C GLN A 46 -13.12 20.49 6.13
N ALA A 47 -12.11 19.79 5.57
CA ALA A 47 -10.80 19.65 6.21
C ALA A 47 -10.08 21.00 6.31
N LYS A 48 -10.15 21.82 5.26
CA LYS A 48 -9.56 23.17 5.25
C LYS A 48 -10.18 24.08 6.29
N VAL A 49 -11.51 24.07 6.42
CA VAL A 49 -12.24 24.86 7.44
C VAL A 49 -11.80 24.48 8.87
N LEU A 50 -11.54 23.19 9.10
CA LEU A 50 -11.08 22.68 10.40
C LEU A 50 -9.55 22.78 10.58
N GLY A 51 -8.81 23.32 9.61
CA GLY A 51 -7.34 23.41 9.67
C GLY A 51 -6.63 22.07 9.62
N PHE A 52 -7.26 21.04 9.05
CA PHE A 52 -6.69 19.70 8.94
C PHE A 52 -5.74 19.59 7.76
N ASN A 53 -4.49 19.31 8.04
CA ASN A 53 -3.46 19.06 7.03
C ASN A 53 -3.31 17.55 6.73
N ALA A 54 -2.44 17.17 5.78
CA ALA A 54 -2.24 15.78 5.38
C ALA A 54 -1.72 14.87 6.51
N SER A 55 -1.06 15.42 7.54
CA SER A 55 -0.61 14.64 8.70
C SER A 55 -1.78 14.18 9.57
N ARG A 56 -2.89 14.95 9.60
CA ARG A 56 -4.11 14.57 10.29
C ARG A 56 -4.67 13.24 9.82
N PHE A 57 -4.55 12.97 8.52
CA PHE A 57 -5.01 11.74 7.86
C PHE A 57 -3.98 10.61 7.90
N SER A 58 -2.89 10.75 8.66
CA SER A 58 -1.93 9.68 8.89
C SER A 58 -2.28 8.93 10.19
N PHE A 59 -2.42 7.61 10.10
CA PHE A 59 -2.58 6.77 11.29
C PHE A 59 -1.25 6.50 12.02
N ASN A 60 -0.11 6.99 11.50
CA ASN A 60 1.21 6.80 12.10
C ASN A 60 1.61 7.91 13.08
N VAL A 61 0.97 9.08 12.99
CA VAL A 61 1.25 10.23 13.84
C VAL A 61 0.06 10.58 14.73
N SER A 62 0.30 11.21 15.87
CA SER A 62 -0.76 11.68 16.78
C SER A 62 -1.60 12.78 16.14
N GLY A 63 -2.76 13.04 16.71
CA GLY A 63 -3.70 14.08 16.31
C GLY A 63 -4.90 13.57 15.54
N GLY A 64 -4.72 12.74 14.50
CA GLY A 64 -5.83 12.17 13.71
C GLY A 64 -6.12 10.70 13.99
N ARG A 65 -5.15 9.97 14.50
CA ARG A 65 -5.28 8.54 14.77
C ARG A 65 -6.07 8.25 16.05
N CYS A 66 -6.56 7.03 16.16
CA CYS A 66 -7.06 6.49 17.43
C CYS A 66 -5.90 6.32 18.40
N GLU A 67 -5.92 6.98 19.54
CA GLU A 67 -4.82 6.91 20.51
C GLU A 67 -4.83 5.60 21.31
N LYS A 68 -5.97 4.89 21.47
CA LYS A 68 -6.04 3.59 22.16
C LYS A 68 -5.20 2.54 21.43
N CYS A 69 -5.34 2.41 20.10
CA CYS A 69 -4.53 1.47 19.29
C CYS A 69 -3.36 2.16 18.57
N LYS A 70 -3.13 3.44 18.80
CA LYS A 70 -2.06 4.22 18.14
C LYS A 70 -2.06 4.10 16.61
N GLY A 71 -3.25 3.96 16.01
CA GLY A 71 -3.45 3.85 14.57
C GLY A 71 -3.30 2.45 13.98
N GLU A 72 -3.09 1.42 14.77
CA GLU A 72 -2.97 0.04 14.28
C GLU A 72 -4.32 -0.59 13.91
N GLY A 73 -5.43 -0.10 14.50
CA GLY A 73 -6.76 -0.69 14.36
C GLY A 73 -6.96 -1.94 15.20
N TYR A 74 -5.89 -2.49 15.74
CA TYR A 74 -5.85 -3.69 16.57
C TYR A 74 -5.07 -3.42 17.86
N ILE A 75 -5.34 -4.21 18.89
CA ILE A 75 -4.59 -4.25 20.14
C ILE A 75 -3.90 -5.58 20.21
N LYS A 76 -2.58 -5.56 20.39
CA LYS A 76 -1.77 -6.75 20.59
C LYS A 76 -1.98 -7.25 22.03
N VAL A 77 -2.37 -8.50 22.17
CA VAL A 77 -2.44 -9.20 23.45
C VAL A 77 -1.25 -10.17 23.50
N GLU A 78 -0.28 -9.86 24.34
CA GLU A 78 0.92 -10.68 24.50
C GLU A 78 0.58 -11.92 25.35
N MET A 79 0.93 -13.07 24.86
CA MET A 79 0.73 -14.36 25.54
C MET A 79 2.07 -14.98 25.89
N GLN A 80 2.26 -15.37 27.15
CA GLN A 80 3.57 -15.85 27.66
C GLN A 80 4.11 -17.10 26.93
N PHE A 81 3.24 -17.99 26.46
CA PHE A 81 3.65 -19.27 25.85
C PHE A 81 2.99 -19.56 24.49
N LEU A 82 2.20 -18.62 23.96
CA LEU A 82 1.49 -18.74 22.70
C LEU A 82 1.83 -17.54 21.79
N PRO A 83 1.63 -17.65 20.47
CA PRO A 83 1.76 -16.51 19.59
C PRO A 83 0.86 -15.37 20.00
N ASP A 84 1.35 -14.14 19.86
CA ASP A 84 0.58 -12.92 20.14
C ASP A 84 -0.73 -12.88 19.35
N VAL A 85 -1.82 -12.47 20.01
CA VAL A 85 -3.14 -12.34 19.40
C VAL A 85 -3.45 -10.86 19.16
N TYR A 86 -3.98 -10.55 17.99
CA TYR A 86 -4.43 -9.21 17.61
C TYR A 86 -5.95 -9.12 17.67
N VAL A 87 -6.48 -8.29 18.57
CA VAL A 87 -7.93 -8.08 18.76
C VAL A 87 -8.30 -6.74 18.17
N LEU A 88 -9.47 -6.62 17.56
CA LEU A 88 -9.97 -5.33 17.05
C LEU A 88 -10.02 -4.29 18.17
N CYS A 89 -9.55 -3.10 17.90
CA CYS A 89 -9.62 -2.00 18.83
C CYS A 89 -11.08 -1.56 19.03
N GLU A 90 -11.64 -1.77 20.19
CA GLU A 90 -13.02 -1.41 20.52
C GLU A 90 -13.30 0.09 20.36
N ALA A 91 -12.31 0.96 20.68
CA ALA A 91 -12.49 2.40 20.61
C ALA A 91 -12.71 2.93 19.19
N CYS A 92 -12.08 2.34 18.19
CA CYS A 92 -12.23 2.78 16.80
C CYS A 92 -12.86 1.71 15.89
N GLY A 93 -13.23 0.54 16.41
CA GLY A 93 -13.77 -0.56 15.59
C GLY A 93 -12.88 -0.97 14.42
N GLY A 94 -11.55 -0.92 14.59
CA GLY A 94 -10.59 -1.23 13.52
C GLY A 94 -10.33 -0.06 12.54
N LYS A 95 -11.02 1.07 12.66
CA LYS A 95 -10.95 2.21 11.72
C LYS A 95 -9.64 3.01 11.78
N ARG A 96 -8.80 2.82 12.81
CA ARG A 96 -7.47 3.44 12.99
C ARG A 96 -7.47 4.93 13.35
N TYR A 97 -8.57 5.67 13.19
CA TYR A 97 -8.70 7.11 13.37
C TYR A 97 -9.67 7.48 14.49
N ASN A 98 -9.59 8.72 14.94
CA ASN A 98 -10.57 9.31 15.82
C ASN A 98 -11.77 9.87 15.03
N ASP A 99 -12.88 10.12 15.72
CA ASP A 99 -14.15 10.53 15.10
C ASP A 99 -14.02 11.86 14.34
N ALA A 100 -13.25 12.82 14.85
CA ALA A 100 -13.04 14.09 14.17
C ALA A 100 -12.34 13.94 12.81
N THR A 101 -11.43 12.95 12.65
CA THR A 101 -10.82 12.64 11.35
C THR A 101 -11.78 11.87 10.46
N LEU A 102 -12.59 10.97 11.04
CA LEU A 102 -13.59 10.18 10.32
C LEU A 102 -14.78 11.01 9.84
N SER A 103 -15.03 12.21 10.40
CA SER A 103 -16.09 13.10 9.95
C SER A 103 -15.78 13.82 8.63
N ILE A 104 -14.57 13.68 8.08
CA ILE A 104 -14.21 14.24 6.78
C ILE A 104 -14.51 13.25 5.66
N TYR A 105 -15.27 13.69 4.67
CA TYR A 105 -15.72 12.86 3.56
C TYR A 105 -15.24 13.40 2.21
N TYR A 106 -14.87 12.48 1.33
CA TYR A 106 -14.66 12.71 -0.09
C TYR A 106 -15.55 11.73 -0.86
N LYS A 107 -16.47 12.21 -1.73
CA LYS A 107 -17.48 11.37 -2.43
C LYS A 107 -18.16 10.38 -1.45
N ASP A 108 -18.67 10.86 -0.32
CA ASP A 108 -19.38 10.11 0.73
C ASP A 108 -18.57 8.98 1.40
N LYS A 109 -17.26 8.97 1.25
CA LYS A 109 -16.34 8.04 1.91
C LYS A 109 -15.35 8.77 2.79
N ASN A 110 -15.17 8.32 4.02
CA ASN A 110 -14.11 8.80 4.89
C ASN A 110 -12.78 8.04 4.63
N ILE A 111 -11.70 8.47 5.26
CA ILE A 111 -10.37 7.89 5.05
C ILE A 111 -10.28 6.39 5.43
N ALA A 112 -11.05 5.93 6.41
CA ALA A 112 -11.09 4.52 6.81
C ALA A 112 -11.87 3.68 5.81
N ASP A 113 -12.96 4.22 5.24
CA ASP A 113 -13.72 3.56 4.17
C ASP A 113 -12.82 3.36 2.95
N VAL A 114 -12.03 4.37 2.58
CA VAL A 114 -11.07 4.29 1.47
C VAL A 114 -10.00 3.23 1.72
N LEU A 115 -9.45 3.13 2.93
CA LEU A 115 -8.49 2.08 3.27
C LEU A 115 -9.11 0.67 3.21
N ASN A 116 -10.42 0.57 3.35
CA ASN A 116 -11.16 -0.69 3.29
C ASN A 116 -11.58 -1.10 1.86
N MET A 117 -11.46 -0.20 0.89
CA MET A 117 -11.72 -0.51 -0.51
C MET A 117 -10.69 -1.51 -1.04
N SER A 118 -11.13 -2.40 -1.95
CA SER A 118 -10.21 -3.12 -2.82
C SER A 118 -9.47 -2.13 -3.74
N ILE A 119 -8.34 -2.55 -4.29
CA ILE A 119 -7.61 -1.73 -5.27
C ILE A 119 -8.48 -1.47 -6.50
N ASP A 120 -9.29 -2.46 -6.93
CA ASP A 120 -10.21 -2.29 -8.05
C ASP A 120 -11.28 -1.24 -7.74
N ASP A 121 -11.95 -1.32 -6.58
CA ASP A 121 -12.94 -0.33 -6.17
C ASP A 121 -12.33 1.07 -6.04
N ALA A 122 -11.13 1.15 -5.46
CA ALA A 122 -10.42 2.42 -5.30
C ALA A 122 -9.99 3.01 -6.67
N TYR A 123 -9.61 2.18 -7.63
CA TYR A 123 -9.27 2.61 -8.98
C TYR A 123 -10.44 3.31 -9.67
N GLU A 124 -11.66 2.76 -9.53
CA GLU A 124 -12.89 3.36 -10.05
C GLU A 124 -13.30 4.59 -9.22
N PHE A 125 -13.17 4.54 -7.90
CA PHE A 125 -13.51 5.65 -7.01
C PHE A 125 -12.69 6.92 -7.27
N PHE A 126 -11.39 6.77 -7.57
CA PHE A 126 -10.48 7.86 -7.86
C PHE A 126 -10.31 8.16 -9.36
N ASP A 127 -11.32 7.86 -10.18
CA ASP A 127 -11.30 8.05 -11.64
C ASP A 127 -10.87 9.47 -12.07
N ASN A 128 -11.31 10.49 -11.33
CA ASN A 128 -11.03 11.91 -11.58
C ASN A 128 -9.72 12.41 -10.95
N ILE A 129 -8.92 11.53 -10.34
CA ILE A 129 -7.65 11.90 -9.68
C ILE A 129 -6.49 11.13 -10.34
N PRO A 130 -5.94 11.61 -11.46
CA PRO A 130 -4.95 10.86 -12.26
C PRO A 130 -3.73 10.40 -11.44
N LYS A 131 -3.26 11.23 -10.51
CA LYS A 131 -2.11 10.92 -9.65
C LYS A 131 -2.33 9.66 -8.81
N ILE A 132 -3.54 9.45 -8.28
CA ILE A 132 -3.90 8.26 -7.49
C ILE A 132 -4.25 7.11 -8.44
N LYS A 133 -5.10 7.36 -9.44
CA LYS A 133 -5.58 6.36 -10.39
C LYS A 133 -4.45 5.63 -11.11
N ASN A 134 -3.43 6.36 -11.59
CA ASN A 134 -2.28 5.77 -12.28
C ASN A 134 -1.51 4.80 -11.37
N LYS A 135 -1.30 5.13 -10.11
CA LYS A 135 -0.64 4.24 -9.14
C LYS A 135 -1.47 3.00 -8.84
N LEU A 136 -2.80 3.17 -8.69
CA LEU A 136 -3.73 2.04 -8.49
C LEU A 136 -3.80 1.16 -9.73
N GLY A 137 -3.74 1.73 -10.94
CA GLY A 137 -3.69 1.00 -12.20
C GLY A 137 -2.50 0.05 -12.26
N ILE A 138 -1.31 0.48 -11.83
CA ILE A 138 -0.13 -0.38 -11.75
C ILE A 138 -0.37 -1.57 -10.82
N LEU A 139 -0.99 -1.34 -9.65
CA LEU A 139 -1.33 -2.41 -8.70
C LEU A 139 -2.37 -3.38 -9.27
N LYS A 140 -3.34 -2.89 -10.02
CA LYS A 140 -4.35 -3.69 -10.73
C LYS A 140 -3.71 -4.53 -11.84
N ASP A 141 -2.81 -3.92 -12.65
CA ASP A 141 -2.12 -4.57 -13.77
C ASP A 141 -1.27 -5.77 -13.34
N ILE A 142 -0.78 -5.80 -12.10
CA ILE A 142 -0.02 -6.93 -11.54
C ILE A 142 -0.90 -7.95 -10.79
N GLY A 143 -2.22 -7.88 -10.97
CA GLY A 143 -3.15 -8.85 -10.40
C GLY A 143 -3.44 -8.68 -8.91
N LEU A 144 -3.34 -7.45 -8.37
CA LEU A 144 -3.61 -7.16 -6.96
C LEU A 144 -4.95 -6.43 -6.73
N GLY A 145 -5.83 -6.38 -7.75
CA GLY A 145 -7.09 -5.65 -7.71
C GLY A 145 -8.00 -5.98 -6.53
N TYR A 146 -8.01 -7.24 -6.11
CA TYR A 146 -8.84 -7.76 -5.01
C TYR A 146 -8.34 -7.38 -3.60
N ILE A 147 -7.06 -6.96 -3.46
CA ILE A 147 -6.47 -6.64 -2.15
C ILE A 147 -6.99 -5.29 -1.66
N LYS A 148 -7.27 -5.18 -0.36
CA LYS A 148 -7.66 -3.91 0.24
C LYS A 148 -6.45 -2.98 0.39
N LEU A 149 -6.64 -1.68 0.13
CA LEU A 149 -5.62 -0.65 0.28
C LEU A 149 -4.95 -0.66 1.66
N GLY A 150 -5.75 -0.80 2.71
CA GLY A 150 -5.31 -0.83 4.11
C GLY A 150 -5.05 -2.23 4.65
N GLN A 151 -4.99 -3.28 3.82
CA GLN A 151 -4.75 -4.65 4.27
C GLN A 151 -3.42 -4.74 5.00
N ASN A 152 -3.44 -5.37 6.17
CA ASN A 152 -2.27 -5.55 6.99
C ASN A 152 -1.19 -6.37 6.25
N ALA A 153 0.03 -5.88 6.24
CA ALA A 153 1.16 -6.55 5.58
C ALA A 153 1.41 -7.98 6.08
N THR A 154 1.07 -8.27 7.33
CA THR A 154 1.25 -9.61 7.94
C THR A 154 0.21 -10.63 7.46
N THR A 155 -0.87 -10.19 6.82
CA THR A 155 -1.91 -11.06 6.25
C THR A 155 -1.72 -11.33 4.76
N LEU A 156 -0.72 -10.70 4.14
CA LEU A 156 -0.40 -10.89 2.74
C LEU A 156 0.39 -12.19 2.54
N SER A 157 0.08 -12.90 1.47
CA SER A 157 0.91 -14.02 1.01
C SER A 157 2.28 -13.52 0.51
N GLY A 158 3.27 -14.42 0.45
CA GLY A 158 4.60 -14.08 -0.07
C GLY A 158 4.54 -13.53 -1.52
N GLY A 159 3.70 -14.13 -2.37
CA GLY A 159 3.51 -13.67 -3.75
C GLY A 159 2.86 -12.28 -3.84
N GLU A 160 1.88 -11.98 -2.98
CA GLU A 160 1.27 -10.63 -2.92
C GLU A 160 2.29 -9.59 -2.45
N ALA A 161 3.05 -9.89 -1.41
CA ALA A 161 4.11 -9.01 -0.91
C ALA A 161 5.18 -8.74 -1.99
N GLN A 162 5.57 -9.75 -2.75
CA GLN A 162 6.53 -9.64 -3.85
C GLN A 162 5.98 -8.73 -4.97
N ARG A 163 4.72 -8.93 -5.37
CA ARG A 163 4.08 -8.09 -6.40
C ARG A 163 3.93 -6.63 -5.93
N ILE A 164 3.59 -6.39 -4.66
CA ILE A 164 3.54 -5.02 -4.12
C ILE A 164 4.92 -4.34 -4.18
N LYS A 165 6.01 -5.08 -3.92
CA LYS A 165 7.37 -4.56 -4.08
C LYS A 165 7.66 -4.19 -5.54
N LEU A 166 7.26 -5.04 -6.48
CA LEU A 166 7.39 -4.77 -7.90
C LEU A 166 6.58 -3.53 -8.34
N ALA A 167 5.34 -3.41 -7.87
CA ALA A 167 4.51 -2.23 -8.12
C ALA A 167 5.20 -0.94 -7.65
N LYS A 168 5.83 -0.96 -6.49
CA LYS A 168 6.56 0.20 -5.97
C LYS A 168 7.68 0.65 -6.90
N GLU A 169 8.46 -0.28 -7.45
CA GLU A 169 9.53 0.04 -8.40
C GLU A 169 8.98 0.68 -9.68
N LEU A 170 7.81 0.25 -10.16
CA LEU A 170 7.14 0.86 -11.32
C LEU A 170 6.52 2.23 -11.02
N ILE A 171 5.95 2.41 -9.83
CA ILE A 171 5.35 3.67 -9.39
C ILE A 171 6.41 4.75 -9.21
N THR A 172 7.58 4.35 -8.73
CA THR A 172 8.72 5.23 -8.51
C THR A 172 9.96 4.58 -9.11
N PRO A 173 10.11 4.64 -10.45
CA PRO A 173 11.25 4.04 -11.11
C PRO A 173 12.55 4.62 -10.56
N PRO A 174 13.57 3.78 -10.35
CA PRO A 174 14.88 4.28 -9.95
C PRO A 174 15.52 5.08 -11.09
N ASN A 175 16.21 6.16 -10.76
CA ASN A 175 16.96 6.96 -11.74
C ASN A 175 18.25 6.27 -12.22
N LYS A 176 18.45 5.00 -11.83
CA LYS A 176 19.70 4.23 -12.07
C LYS A 176 19.37 2.91 -12.74
N LYS A 177 20.22 2.49 -13.67
CA LYS A 177 20.13 1.17 -14.31
C LYS A 177 20.20 0.08 -13.24
N THR A 178 19.11 -0.66 -13.08
CA THR A 178 18.90 -1.60 -11.97
C THR A 178 18.81 -3.03 -12.49
N LEU A 179 19.57 -3.93 -11.89
CA LEU A 179 19.38 -5.38 -12.04
C LEU A 179 18.33 -5.83 -11.01
N TYR A 180 17.23 -6.37 -11.50
CA TYR A 180 16.21 -6.98 -10.64
C TYR A 180 16.44 -8.48 -10.52
N LEU A 181 16.49 -8.97 -9.28
CA LEU A 181 16.58 -10.39 -8.96
C LEU A 181 15.23 -10.85 -8.40
N PHE A 182 14.55 -11.72 -9.14
CA PHE A 182 13.28 -12.30 -8.74
C PHE A 182 13.48 -13.73 -8.25
N ASP A 183 12.82 -14.07 -7.15
CA ASP A 183 12.79 -15.40 -6.57
C ASP A 183 11.38 -15.98 -6.76
N GLU A 184 11.24 -16.97 -7.65
CA GLU A 184 9.98 -17.65 -8.00
C GLU A 184 8.79 -16.69 -8.24
N PRO A 185 8.90 -15.69 -9.15
CA PRO A 185 7.91 -14.62 -9.26
C PRO A 185 6.51 -15.07 -9.71
N SER A 186 6.41 -16.23 -10.35
CA SER A 186 5.15 -16.84 -10.83
C SER A 186 4.51 -17.80 -9.84
N ARG A 187 5.14 -18.07 -8.71
CA ARG A 187 4.65 -19.06 -7.73
C ARG A 187 3.26 -18.69 -7.18
N GLY A 188 2.32 -19.63 -7.27
CA GLY A 188 0.95 -19.45 -6.77
C GLY A 188 0.09 -18.51 -7.61
N LEU A 189 0.51 -18.17 -8.84
CA LEU A 189 -0.26 -17.38 -9.77
C LEU A 189 -1.09 -18.22 -10.73
N HIS A 190 -2.29 -17.73 -11.04
CA HIS A 190 -3.05 -18.22 -12.19
C HIS A 190 -2.34 -17.84 -13.51
N PRO A 191 -2.45 -18.64 -14.60
CA PRO A 191 -1.83 -18.32 -15.89
C PRO A 191 -2.08 -16.90 -16.41
N ASP A 192 -3.28 -16.35 -16.20
CA ASP A 192 -3.60 -14.99 -16.63
C ASP A 192 -2.87 -13.92 -15.80
N ASP A 193 -2.62 -14.17 -14.52
CA ASP A 193 -1.84 -13.26 -13.69
C ASP A 193 -0.34 -13.34 -14.02
N ILE A 194 0.15 -14.49 -14.52
CA ILE A 194 1.52 -14.61 -15.03
C ILE A 194 1.69 -13.71 -16.26
N LYS A 195 0.71 -13.67 -17.17
CA LYS A 195 0.77 -12.76 -18.33
C LYS A 195 0.85 -11.30 -17.90
N LYS A 196 0.05 -10.90 -16.91
CA LYS A 196 0.10 -9.54 -16.34
C LYS A 196 1.47 -9.24 -15.72
N LEU A 197 2.00 -10.19 -14.94
CA LEU A 197 3.33 -10.06 -14.34
C LEU A 197 4.43 -9.88 -15.39
N LEU A 198 4.41 -10.69 -16.46
CA LEU A 198 5.36 -10.58 -17.56
C LEU A 198 5.27 -9.24 -18.29
N HIS A 199 4.04 -8.72 -18.50
CA HIS A 199 3.83 -7.39 -19.07
C HIS A 199 4.50 -6.31 -18.22
N VAL A 200 4.37 -6.42 -16.92
CA VAL A 200 4.97 -5.48 -15.96
C VAL A 200 6.50 -5.58 -15.93
N ILE A 201 7.06 -6.79 -15.99
CA ILE A 201 8.51 -7.01 -16.08
C ILE A 201 9.06 -6.40 -17.37
N ASN A 202 8.38 -6.62 -18.50
CA ASN A 202 8.77 -6.02 -19.79
C ASN A 202 8.79 -4.49 -19.74
N ARG A 203 7.84 -3.85 -19.05
CA ARG A 203 7.87 -2.39 -18.84
C ARG A 203 9.12 -1.91 -18.10
N LEU A 204 9.64 -2.68 -17.13
CA LEU A 204 10.90 -2.35 -16.47
C LEU A 204 12.08 -2.47 -17.43
N ILE A 205 12.09 -3.52 -18.27
CA ILE A 205 13.12 -3.72 -19.31
C ILE A 205 13.09 -2.56 -20.30
N ASP A 206 11.91 -2.19 -20.80
CA ASP A 206 11.72 -1.09 -21.77
C ASP A 206 12.15 0.26 -21.16
N SER A 207 12.11 0.39 -19.84
CA SER A 207 12.60 1.57 -19.09
C SER A 207 14.12 1.56 -18.87
N GLY A 208 14.83 0.57 -19.39
CA GLY A 208 16.29 0.48 -19.35
C GLY A 208 16.87 -0.22 -18.10
N HIS A 209 16.06 -1.03 -17.43
CA HIS A 209 16.47 -1.85 -16.30
C HIS A 209 16.71 -3.30 -16.71
#